data_783c5b1180d766b60fbc996775de7228
#
_entry.id   783c5b1180d766b60fbc996775de7228
#
_cell.length_a   1.000
_cell.length_b   1.000
_cell.length_c   1.000
_cell.angle_alpha   90.00
_cell.angle_beta   90.00
_cell.angle_gamma   90.00
#
_symmetry.space_group_name_H-M   'P 1'
#
loop_
_entity.id
_entity.type
_entity.pdbx_description
1 polymer ?
#
loop_
_entity_poly.entity_id
_entity_poly.type
_entity_poly.pdbx_seq_one_letter_code
_entity_poly.pdbx_strand_id
1 'polypeptide(L)'
;VEVGDVIGLSLRPNEQGVSALLATMEDLKPADLADALHELPPVRRLEVATALTDERLADALEELSAEDSLAILSKLEAPRAADVLDVMQPDDAADLVSELPLPKAEALLALMEPDEAADVRRLMAYDDYTAGGLMTTEPIILPPEATVATFLAHARKEEGSPALATMGFVARPPLESP
;
A
#
# COMPACT_ATOMS: atom_id res chain seq x y z
N VAL A 1 -9.13 20.27 5.81
CA VAL A 1 -7.97 21.09 5.40
C VAL A 1 -8.02 21.14 3.89
N GLU A 2 -8.07 22.33 3.27
CA GLU A 2 -8.05 22.40 1.81
C GLU A 2 -6.63 22.08 1.31
N VAL A 3 -6.51 21.28 0.24
CA VAL A 3 -5.24 20.91 -0.38
C VAL A 3 -4.39 22.14 -0.73
N GLY A 4 -5.04 23.25 -1.06
CA GLY A 4 -4.40 24.55 -1.32
C GLY A 4 -3.57 25.11 -0.15
N ASP A 5 -3.96 24.84 1.10
CA ASP A 5 -3.23 25.31 2.29
C ASP A 5 -1.94 24.52 2.51
N VAL A 6 -1.91 23.25 2.08
CA VAL A 6 -0.72 22.37 2.15
C VAL A 6 0.33 22.80 1.12
N ILE A 7 -0.09 23.17 -0.10
CA ILE A 7 0.80 23.62 -1.19
C ILE A 7 1.50 24.93 -0.85
N GLY A 8 0.81 25.85 -0.15
CA GLY A 8 1.40 27.12 0.27
C GLY A 8 2.62 26.98 1.19
N LEU A 9 2.76 25.85 1.90
CA LEU A 9 3.90 25.54 2.77
C LEU A 9 5.09 24.92 1.99
N SER A 10 4.85 24.40 0.78
CA SER A 10 5.84 23.68 -0.02
C SER A 10 6.93 24.57 -0.64
N LEU A 11 6.79 25.88 -0.58
CA LEU A 11 7.69 26.85 -1.22
C LEU A 11 8.95 27.20 -0.39
N ARG A 12 9.11 26.62 0.78
CA ARG A 12 10.31 26.85 1.64
C ARG A 12 11.29 25.68 1.49
N PRO A 13 12.50 25.90 0.93
CA PRO A 13 13.46 24.82 0.65
C PRO A 13 14.32 24.52 1.89
N ASN A 14 13.79 23.88 2.93
CA ASN A 14 14.59 23.35 4.03
C ASN A 14 13.83 22.25 4.79
N GLU A 15 14.52 21.53 5.66
CA GLU A 15 13.97 20.46 6.51
C GLU A 15 12.76 20.90 7.35
N GLN A 16 12.73 22.16 7.78
CA GLN A 16 11.59 22.74 8.50
C GLN A 16 10.32 22.77 7.63
N GLY A 17 10.46 22.94 6.31
CA GLY A 17 9.33 22.90 5.36
C GLY A 17 8.73 21.50 5.23
N VAL A 18 9.55 20.45 5.22
CA VAL A 18 9.09 19.05 5.17
C VAL A 18 8.39 18.66 6.47
N SER A 19 8.99 18.98 7.62
CA SER A 19 8.38 18.70 8.93
C SER A 19 7.04 19.42 9.11
N ALA A 20 6.90 20.66 8.61
CA ALA A 20 5.65 21.39 8.67
C ALA A 20 4.57 20.76 7.75
N LEU A 21 4.96 20.27 6.56
CA LEU A 21 4.05 19.54 5.67
C LEU A 21 3.61 18.22 6.30
N LEU A 22 4.53 17.42 6.84
CA LEU A 22 4.21 16.17 7.53
C LEU A 22 3.21 16.38 8.67
N ALA A 23 3.41 17.42 9.49
CA ALA A 23 2.48 17.75 10.57
C ALA A 23 1.07 18.12 10.07
N THR A 24 0.94 18.72 8.87
CA THR A 24 -0.37 19.00 8.27
C THR A 24 -1.00 17.77 7.62
N MET A 25 -0.20 16.77 7.27
CA MET A 25 -0.62 15.53 6.62
C MET A 25 -0.86 14.39 7.63
N GLU A 26 -0.49 14.56 8.91
CA GLU A 26 -0.50 13.49 9.92
C GLU A 26 -1.87 12.82 10.05
N ASP A 27 -2.96 13.61 10.04
CA ASP A 27 -4.33 13.14 10.21
C ASP A 27 -5.06 12.86 8.87
N LEU A 28 -4.39 13.01 7.73
CA LEU A 28 -5.02 12.74 6.43
C LEU A 28 -5.28 11.24 6.25
N LYS A 29 -6.43 10.92 5.65
CA LYS A 29 -6.71 9.56 5.19
C LYS A 29 -5.81 9.20 4.00
N PRO A 30 -5.61 7.90 3.70
CA PRO A 30 -4.77 7.47 2.58
C PRO A 30 -5.03 8.20 1.26
N ALA A 31 -6.27 8.24 0.80
CA ALA A 31 -6.65 8.93 -0.44
C ALA A 31 -6.36 10.44 -0.41
N ASP A 32 -6.67 11.14 0.71
CA ASP A 32 -6.38 12.57 0.86
C ASP A 32 -4.85 12.84 0.91
N LEU A 33 -4.09 11.89 1.48
CA LEU A 33 -2.62 11.95 1.50
C LEU A 33 -2.03 11.75 0.10
N ALA A 34 -2.56 10.79 -0.67
CA ALA A 34 -2.17 10.55 -2.04
C ALA A 34 -2.44 11.79 -2.93
N ASP A 35 -3.63 12.38 -2.82
CA ASP A 35 -3.97 13.62 -3.52
C ASP A 35 -3.01 14.77 -3.15
N ALA A 36 -2.73 14.94 -1.86
CA ALA A 36 -1.78 15.95 -1.40
C ALA A 36 -0.36 15.72 -1.92
N LEU A 37 0.09 14.47 -2.00
CA LEU A 37 1.39 14.11 -2.58
C LEU A 37 1.40 14.35 -4.09
N HIS A 38 0.32 13.99 -4.81
CA HIS A 38 0.21 14.19 -6.25
C HIS A 38 0.34 15.66 -6.65
N GLU A 39 -0.27 16.57 -5.89
CA GLU A 39 -0.20 18.01 -6.11
C GLU A 39 1.19 18.64 -5.86
N LEU A 40 2.09 17.92 -5.17
CA LEU A 40 3.44 18.42 -4.93
C LEU A 40 4.32 18.30 -6.19
N PRO A 41 5.24 19.25 -6.41
CA PRO A 41 6.30 19.09 -7.41
C PRO A 41 7.11 17.81 -7.16
N PRO A 42 7.59 17.09 -8.20
CA PRO A 42 8.21 15.75 -8.05
C PRO A 42 9.33 15.67 -7.01
N VAL A 43 10.18 16.69 -6.92
CA VAL A 43 11.26 16.74 -5.92
C VAL A 43 10.69 16.80 -4.49
N ARG A 44 9.66 17.63 -4.31
CA ARG A 44 9.04 17.83 -3.00
C ARG A 44 8.19 16.63 -2.58
N ARG A 45 7.51 16.03 -3.55
CA ARG A 45 6.77 14.77 -3.36
C ARG A 45 7.69 13.69 -2.79
N LEU A 46 8.86 13.51 -3.41
CA LEU A 46 9.84 12.53 -2.95
C LEU A 46 10.39 12.86 -1.55
N GLU A 47 10.71 14.12 -1.27
CA GLU A 47 11.17 14.54 0.06
C GLU A 47 10.14 14.25 1.15
N VAL A 48 8.86 14.51 0.89
CA VAL A 48 7.76 14.23 1.83
C VAL A 48 7.55 12.72 1.94
N ALA A 49 7.43 12.00 0.82
CA ALA A 49 7.24 10.57 0.80
C ALA A 49 8.34 9.82 1.58
N THR A 50 9.61 10.22 1.38
CA THR A 50 10.73 9.59 2.11
C THR A 50 10.76 9.92 3.60
N ALA A 51 10.00 10.88 4.06
CA ALA A 51 9.91 11.28 5.46
C ALA A 51 8.67 10.72 6.18
N LEU A 52 7.74 10.06 5.46
CA LEU A 52 6.63 9.30 6.03
C LEU A 52 7.14 8.01 6.70
N THR A 53 6.35 7.44 7.61
CA THR A 53 6.57 6.04 8.06
C THR A 53 6.24 5.07 6.93
N ASP A 54 6.72 3.84 7.03
CA ASP A 54 6.54 2.86 5.95
C ASP A 54 5.06 2.50 5.76
N GLU A 55 4.28 2.39 6.84
CA GLU A 55 2.83 2.16 6.80
C GLU A 55 2.10 3.33 6.09
N ARG A 56 2.42 4.57 6.46
CA ARG A 56 1.80 5.75 5.83
C ARG A 56 2.19 5.93 4.38
N LEU A 57 3.40 5.52 4.04
CA LEU A 57 3.87 5.54 2.66
C LEU A 57 3.19 4.44 1.85
N ALA A 58 3.06 3.23 2.38
CA ALA A 58 2.31 2.13 1.77
C ALA A 58 0.86 2.54 1.46
N ASP A 59 0.12 3.01 2.48
CA ASP A 59 -1.24 3.54 2.33
C ASP A 59 -1.35 4.58 1.19
N ALA A 60 -0.36 5.47 1.07
CA ALA A 60 -0.38 6.50 0.03
C ALA A 60 -0.04 5.95 -1.35
N LEU A 61 0.87 4.96 -1.45
CA LEU A 61 1.24 4.33 -2.72
C LEU A 61 0.10 3.51 -3.31
N GLU A 62 -0.74 2.88 -2.48
CA GLU A 62 -1.95 2.14 -2.89
C GLU A 62 -2.99 3.05 -3.57
N GLU A 63 -3.05 4.32 -3.18
CA GLU A 63 -4.03 5.29 -3.69
C GLU A 63 -3.47 6.19 -4.81
N LEU A 64 -2.14 6.24 -4.98
CA LEU A 64 -1.48 7.02 -6.02
C LEU A 64 -1.60 6.35 -7.40
N SER A 65 -1.37 7.13 -8.46
CA SER A 65 -1.19 6.54 -9.80
C SER A 65 0.05 5.64 -9.84
N ALA A 66 0.02 4.57 -10.65
CA ALA A 66 1.17 3.67 -10.83
C ALA A 66 2.45 4.42 -11.21
N GLU A 67 2.36 5.48 -12.04
CA GLU A 67 3.50 6.31 -12.43
C GLU A 67 4.14 7.02 -11.23
N ASP A 68 3.32 7.63 -10.36
CA ASP A 68 3.79 8.35 -9.18
C ASP A 68 4.36 7.39 -8.12
N SER A 69 3.68 6.27 -7.89
CA SER A 69 4.11 5.23 -6.95
C SER A 69 5.45 4.60 -7.36
N LEU A 70 5.60 4.26 -8.64
CA LEU A 70 6.88 3.78 -9.18
C LEU A 70 7.99 4.84 -9.11
N ALA A 71 7.67 6.11 -9.36
CA ALA A 71 8.63 7.20 -9.26
C ALA A 71 9.16 7.33 -7.82
N ILE A 72 8.30 7.21 -6.81
CA ILE A 72 8.66 7.22 -5.39
C ILE A 72 9.45 5.95 -5.05
N LEU A 73 8.89 4.77 -5.28
CA LEU A 73 9.49 3.47 -4.94
C LEU A 73 10.88 3.31 -5.57
N SER A 74 11.07 3.80 -6.81
CA SER A 74 12.34 3.71 -7.52
C SER A 74 13.48 4.53 -6.89
N LYS A 75 13.17 5.48 -6.02
CA LYS A 75 14.10 6.38 -5.36
C LYS A 75 14.40 6.01 -3.92
N LEU A 76 13.62 5.11 -3.34
CA LEU A 76 13.91 4.56 -2.03
C LEU A 76 15.15 3.65 -2.10
N GLU A 77 15.88 3.57 -0.99
CA GLU A 77 16.88 2.52 -0.81
C GLU A 77 16.19 1.15 -0.80
N ALA A 78 16.84 0.14 -1.41
CA ALA A 78 16.20 -1.16 -1.62
C ALA A 78 15.65 -1.84 -0.34
N PRO A 79 16.34 -1.81 0.83
CA PRO A 79 15.76 -2.36 2.05
C PRO A 79 14.46 -1.67 2.44
N ARG A 80 14.44 -0.33 2.42
CA ARG A 80 13.25 0.42 2.76
C ARG A 80 12.10 0.24 1.76
N ALA A 81 12.42 0.10 0.48
CA ALA A 81 11.42 -0.21 -0.53
C ALA A 81 10.77 -1.58 -0.28
N ALA A 82 11.55 -2.56 0.20
CA ALA A 82 11.02 -3.86 0.63
C ALA A 82 10.14 -3.74 1.88
N ASP A 83 10.60 -3.01 2.92
CA ASP A 83 9.82 -2.78 4.15
C ASP A 83 8.46 -2.12 3.84
N VAL A 84 8.41 -1.18 2.90
CA VAL A 84 7.15 -0.55 2.45
C VAL A 84 6.26 -1.56 1.72
N LEU A 85 6.82 -2.38 0.83
CA LEU A 85 6.07 -3.41 0.11
C LEU A 85 5.53 -4.50 1.06
N ASP A 86 6.24 -4.81 2.16
CA ASP A 86 5.81 -5.79 3.16
C ASP A 86 4.55 -5.37 3.93
N VAL A 87 4.29 -4.06 4.02
CA VAL A 87 3.12 -3.53 4.72
C VAL A 87 1.99 -3.06 3.77
N MET A 88 2.21 -3.16 2.45
CA MET A 88 1.17 -2.92 1.43
C MET A 88 0.21 -4.10 1.32
N GLN A 89 -0.97 -3.85 0.73
CA GLN A 89 -1.82 -4.94 0.28
C GLN A 89 -1.08 -5.79 -0.76
N PRO A 90 -1.13 -7.14 -0.68
CA PRO A 90 -0.36 -8.00 -1.57
C PRO A 90 -0.65 -7.82 -3.07
N ASP A 91 -1.89 -7.48 -3.43
CA ASP A 91 -2.31 -7.18 -4.81
C ASP A 91 -1.71 -5.86 -5.29
N ASP A 92 -1.77 -4.78 -4.50
CA ASP A 92 -1.16 -3.50 -4.85
C ASP A 92 0.37 -3.60 -4.92
N ALA A 93 0.99 -4.35 -4.00
CA ALA A 93 2.42 -4.63 -4.05
C ALA A 93 2.81 -5.43 -5.31
N ALA A 94 2.00 -6.43 -5.71
CA ALA A 94 2.23 -7.23 -6.91
C ALA A 94 2.14 -6.38 -8.18
N ASP A 95 1.15 -5.49 -8.27
CA ASP A 95 0.99 -4.56 -9.39
C ASP A 95 2.22 -3.65 -9.52
N LEU A 96 2.65 -3.03 -8.42
CA LEU A 96 3.83 -2.16 -8.43
C LEU A 96 5.13 -2.91 -8.79
N VAL A 97 5.33 -4.11 -8.24
CA VAL A 97 6.52 -4.92 -8.51
C VAL A 97 6.53 -5.43 -9.94
N SER A 98 5.37 -5.75 -10.52
CA SER A 98 5.22 -6.21 -11.91
C SER A 98 5.66 -5.15 -12.93
N GLU A 99 5.49 -3.88 -12.62
CA GLU A 99 5.92 -2.75 -13.46
C GLU A 99 7.44 -2.49 -13.42
N LEU A 100 8.16 -3.10 -12.48
CA LEU A 100 9.62 -2.94 -12.37
C LEU A 100 10.37 -3.85 -13.35
N PRO A 101 11.58 -3.44 -13.79
CA PRO A 101 12.48 -4.35 -14.49
C PRO A 101 12.74 -5.61 -13.65
N LEU A 102 12.66 -6.80 -14.26
CA LEU A 102 12.76 -8.09 -13.59
C LEU A 102 13.93 -8.20 -12.59
N PRO A 103 15.18 -7.75 -12.88
CA PRO A 103 16.26 -7.82 -11.90
C PRO A 103 16.02 -6.98 -10.64
N LYS A 104 15.26 -5.88 -10.77
CA LYS A 104 14.94 -5.00 -9.63
C LYS A 104 13.79 -5.60 -8.82
N ALA A 105 12.75 -6.11 -9.49
CA ALA A 105 11.65 -6.83 -8.86
C ALA A 105 12.17 -7.99 -8.00
N GLU A 106 13.01 -8.87 -8.58
CA GLU A 106 13.59 -10.01 -7.86
C GLU A 106 14.49 -9.58 -6.68
N ALA A 107 15.21 -8.47 -6.82
CA ALA A 107 16.05 -7.93 -5.73
C ALA A 107 15.19 -7.42 -4.56
N LEU A 108 14.05 -6.78 -4.82
CA LEU A 108 13.11 -6.32 -3.78
C LEU A 108 12.42 -7.51 -3.12
N LEU A 109 11.87 -8.44 -3.91
CA LEU A 109 11.24 -9.66 -3.40
C LEU A 109 12.18 -10.55 -2.57
N ALA A 110 13.49 -10.44 -2.77
CA ALA A 110 14.49 -11.15 -1.97
C ALA A 110 14.80 -10.44 -0.63
N LEU A 111 14.42 -9.18 -0.48
CA LEU A 111 14.60 -8.38 0.74
C LEU A 111 13.34 -8.36 1.59
N MET A 112 12.17 -8.63 1.01
CA MET A 112 10.88 -8.70 1.70
C MET A 112 10.83 -9.88 2.68
N GLU A 113 9.88 -9.81 3.61
CA GLU A 113 9.55 -10.95 4.47
C GLU A 113 9.10 -12.15 3.59
N PRO A 114 9.55 -13.39 3.91
CA PRO A 114 9.35 -14.54 3.03
C PRO A 114 7.89 -14.86 2.72
N ASP A 115 6.99 -14.67 3.68
CA ASP A 115 5.57 -14.97 3.52
C ASP A 115 4.90 -13.91 2.62
N GLU A 116 5.19 -12.62 2.83
CA GLU A 116 4.70 -11.52 2.00
C GLU A 116 5.24 -11.61 0.56
N ALA A 117 6.53 -11.86 0.40
CA ALA A 117 7.13 -12.09 -0.91
C ALA A 117 6.51 -13.29 -1.66
N ALA A 118 6.08 -14.34 -0.94
CA ALA A 118 5.42 -15.50 -1.56
C ALA A 118 4.03 -15.13 -2.07
N ASP A 119 3.28 -14.31 -1.34
CA ASP A 119 1.96 -13.85 -1.75
C ASP A 119 2.04 -12.91 -2.96
N VAL A 120 2.96 -11.95 -2.94
CA VAL A 120 3.23 -11.08 -4.09
C VAL A 120 3.61 -11.91 -5.33
N ARG A 121 4.55 -12.87 -5.23
CA ARG A 121 4.92 -13.74 -6.36
C ARG A 121 3.76 -14.56 -6.88
N ARG A 122 2.87 -15.02 -6.00
CA ARG A 122 1.68 -15.78 -6.38
C ARG A 122 0.73 -14.93 -7.22
N LEU A 123 0.52 -13.66 -6.85
CA LEU A 123 -0.33 -12.74 -7.59
C LEU A 123 0.29 -12.33 -8.91
N MET A 124 1.58 -12.04 -8.96
CA MET A 124 2.33 -11.74 -10.20
C MET A 124 2.29 -12.87 -11.25
N ALA A 125 1.86 -14.09 -10.86
CA ALA A 125 1.70 -15.19 -11.82
C ALA A 125 0.42 -15.09 -12.67
N TYR A 126 -0.48 -14.16 -12.37
CA TYR A 126 -1.72 -13.92 -13.11
C TYR A 126 -1.58 -12.67 -13.97
N ASP A 127 -2.30 -12.63 -15.09
CA ASP A 127 -2.41 -11.42 -15.90
C ASP A 127 -3.32 -10.40 -15.18
N ASP A 128 -2.96 -9.12 -15.17
CA ASP A 128 -3.59 -8.02 -14.43
C ASP A 128 -5.11 -7.90 -14.65
N TYR A 129 -5.59 -8.23 -15.87
CA TYR A 129 -7.01 -8.14 -16.24
C TYR A 129 -7.77 -9.47 -16.12
N THR A 130 -7.23 -10.44 -15.40
CA THR A 130 -7.90 -11.71 -15.08
C THR A 130 -8.49 -11.68 -13.67
N ALA A 131 -9.36 -12.65 -13.35
CA ALA A 131 -9.88 -12.77 -11.99
C ALA A 131 -8.77 -13.03 -10.96
N GLY A 132 -7.69 -13.71 -11.37
CA GLY A 132 -6.51 -13.94 -10.52
C GLY A 132 -5.72 -12.67 -10.24
N GLY A 133 -5.55 -11.79 -11.24
CA GLY A 133 -4.85 -10.52 -11.06
C GLY A 133 -5.65 -9.47 -10.27
N LEU A 134 -6.96 -9.67 -10.13
CA LEU A 134 -7.85 -8.78 -9.36
C LEU A 134 -8.21 -9.33 -7.98
N MET A 135 -7.61 -10.44 -7.55
CA MET A 135 -7.93 -11.05 -6.25
C MET A 135 -6.94 -10.59 -5.18
N THR A 136 -7.41 -10.57 -3.93
CA THR A 136 -6.53 -10.49 -2.76
C THR A 136 -6.21 -11.89 -2.22
N THR A 137 -5.08 -12.03 -1.55
CA THR A 137 -4.68 -13.26 -0.83
C THR A 137 -5.24 -13.31 0.58
N GLU A 138 -5.83 -12.23 1.08
CA GLU A 138 -6.30 -12.07 2.46
C GLU A 138 -7.83 -11.95 2.61
N PRO A 139 -8.65 -12.85 2.02
CA PRO A 139 -10.10 -12.79 2.21
C PRO A 139 -10.49 -13.12 3.65
N ILE A 140 -11.50 -12.45 4.20
CA ILE A 140 -12.09 -12.86 5.48
C ILE A 140 -12.86 -14.16 5.27
N ILE A 141 -12.29 -15.27 5.76
CA ILE A 141 -12.91 -16.59 5.69
C ILE A 141 -13.33 -17.02 7.08
N LEU A 142 -14.59 -17.39 7.22
CA LEU A 142 -15.19 -17.79 8.49
C LEU A 142 -15.79 -19.20 8.39
N PRO A 143 -15.76 -19.99 9.47
CA PRO A 143 -16.44 -21.29 9.51
C PRO A 143 -17.96 -21.08 9.55
N PRO A 144 -18.77 -22.11 9.16
CA PRO A 144 -20.24 -22.03 9.14
C PRO A 144 -20.89 -21.66 10.46
N GLU A 145 -20.21 -21.91 11.56
CA GLU A 145 -20.67 -21.64 12.93
C GLU A 145 -20.38 -20.20 13.36
N ALA A 146 -19.62 -19.45 12.60
CA ALA A 146 -19.28 -18.07 12.92
C ALA A 146 -20.53 -17.19 12.93
N THR A 147 -20.53 -16.23 13.82
CA THR A 147 -21.62 -15.25 13.94
C THR A 147 -21.30 -13.98 13.16
N VAL A 148 -22.35 -13.18 12.88
CA VAL A 148 -22.14 -11.83 12.32
C VAL A 148 -21.25 -10.98 13.22
N ALA A 149 -21.33 -11.16 14.54
CA ALA A 149 -20.46 -10.46 15.48
C ALA A 149 -18.98 -10.85 15.28
N THR A 150 -18.69 -12.11 14.97
CA THR A 150 -17.35 -12.58 14.64
C THR A 150 -16.83 -11.91 13.35
N PHE A 151 -17.65 -11.87 12.30
CA PHE A 151 -17.31 -11.15 11.07
C PHE A 151 -17.00 -9.67 11.34
N LEU A 152 -17.91 -8.99 12.05
CA LEU A 152 -17.71 -7.57 12.37
C LEU A 152 -16.48 -7.31 13.23
N ALA A 153 -16.09 -8.26 14.07
CA ALA A 153 -14.87 -8.15 14.87
C ALA A 153 -13.62 -8.27 14.01
N HIS A 154 -13.62 -9.13 12.97
CA HIS A 154 -12.54 -9.22 11.99
C HIS A 154 -12.49 -7.97 11.11
N ALA A 155 -13.63 -7.54 10.56
CA ALA A 155 -13.72 -6.38 9.68
C ALA A 155 -13.36 -5.04 10.37
N ARG A 156 -13.37 -4.99 11.71
CA ARG A 156 -13.02 -3.81 12.51
C ARG A 156 -11.60 -3.83 13.06
N LYS A 157 -10.85 -4.90 12.84
CA LYS A 157 -9.41 -4.88 13.17
C LYS A 157 -8.74 -3.87 12.26
N GLU A 158 -7.94 -2.99 12.87
CA GLU A 158 -7.22 -1.93 12.16
C GLU A 158 -6.13 -2.47 11.20
N GLU A 159 -5.79 -3.76 11.31
CA GLU A 159 -4.79 -4.47 10.52
C GLU A 159 -5.34 -5.02 9.19
N GLY A 160 -6.63 -4.86 8.90
CA GLY A 160 -7.24 -5.36 7.66
C GLY A 160 -7.57 -4.24 6.68
N SER A 161 -7.33 -4.49 5.39
CA SER A 161 -7.72 -3.55 4.34
C SER A 161 -9.22 -3.21 4.39
N PRO A 162 -9.60 -1.92 4.22
CA PRO A 162 -11.00 -1.52 4.08
C PRO A 162 -11.73 -2.25 2.94
N ALA A 163 -11.02 -2.64 1.89
CA ALA A 163 -11.55 -3.43 0.77
C ALA A 163 -12.07 -4.81 1.24
N LEU A 164 -11.37 -5.44 2.19
CA LEU A 164 -11.76 -6.73 2.76
C LEU A 164 -12.92 -6.64 3.75
N ALA A 165 -13.16 -5.46 4.33
CA ALA A 165 -14.25 -5.25 5.29
C ALA A 165 -15.65 -5.31 4.67
N THR A 166 -15.77 -5.31 3.35
CA THR A 166 -17.05 -5.31 2.63
C THR A 166 -17.63 -6.69 2.39
N MET A 167 -16.79 -7.76 2.42
CA MET A 167 -17.21 -9.12 2.08
C MET A 167 -16.49 -10.15 2.95
N GLY A 168 -17.22 -11.16 3.40
CA GLY A 168 -16.66 -12.32 4.07
C GLY A 168 -17.20 -13.60 3.46
N PHE A 169 -16.38 -14.62 3.42
CA PHE A 169 -16.72 -15.93 2.89
C PHE A 169 -16.98 -16.91 4.03
N VAL A 170 -17.99 -17.76 3.87
CA VAL A 170 -18.26 -18.86 4.80
C VAL A 170 -17.85 -20.16 4.11
N ALA A 171 -16.84 -20.82 4.64
CA ALA A 171 -16.32 -22.04 4.07
C ALA A 171 -16.14 -23.15 5.14
N ARG A 172 -16.18 -24.41 4.71
CA ARG A 172 -15.88 -25.57 5.56
C ARG A 172 -14.46 -26.01 5.34
N PRO A 173 -13.69 -26.31 6.41
CA PRO A 173 -12.38 -26.94 6.27
C PRO A 173 -12.45 -28.31 5.53
N PRO A 174 -11.38 -28.74 4.83
CA PRO A 174 -10.15 -28.01 4.66
C PRO A 174 -10.31 -26.80 3.69
N LEU A 175 -9.75 -25.66 4.08
CA LEU A 175 -9.63 -24.50 3.21
C LEU A 175 -8.38 -24.75 2.35
N GLU A 176 -8.56 -25.44 1.23
CA GLU A 176 -7.51 -25.51 0.22
C GLU A 176 -7.58 -24.19 -0.55
N SER A 177 -6.54 -23.38 -0.43
CA SER A 177 -6.34 -22.27 -1.36
C SER A 177 -6.18 -22.84 -2.76
N PRO A 178 -6.83 -22.27 -3.76
CA PRO A 178 -6.63 -22.65 -5.14
C PRO A 178 -5.18 -22.48 -5.58
#